data_935eb4b7661d7191c009e96df57c17f3
#
_entry.id   935eb4b7661d7191c009e96df57c17f3
#
_cell.length_a   1.000
_cell.length_b   1.000
_cell.length_c   1.000
_cell.angle_alpha   90.00
_cell.angle_beta   90.00
_cell.angle_gamma   90.00
#
_symmetry.space_group_name_H-M   'P 1'
#
loop_
_entity.id
_entity.type
_entity.pdbx_description
1 polymer ?
#
loop_
_entity_poly.entity_id
_entity_poly.type
_entity_poly.pdbx_seq_one_letter_code
_entity_poly.pdbx_strand_id
1 'polypeptide(L)'
;MSPPPPRSVYRHRPLTRLWHWINAVAIFVMIGSGLTILNAHPHLYWGEYGANFDTPWISFSRFPGWLTIPSTYNLALARRWHLFFALVLGFGLLLFLLGSLVNRHIARDLTIRRGELAPRHLWADFRAHLAFRFHDPEAPRDYNSFQKLSYVAMLFGVLPLVILTGITLSPGMNAAWPWLLDLFGGRASARSIHFLAAAAIVVFTVIHLVLVILAGPINEVRSMLTGWWRVPEEEQR
;
A
#
# COMPACT_ATOMS: atom_id res chain seq x y z
N MET A 1 33.89 -31.81 -6.09
CA MET A 1 32.51 -31.79 -6.58
C MET A 1 32.05 -30.33 -6.52
N SER A 2 31.67 -29.75 -7.67
CA SER A 2 31.10 -28.39 -7.67
C SER A 2 29.75 -28.42 -6.96
N PRO A 3 29.40 -27.40 -6.12
CA PRO A 3 28.11 -27.34 -5.49
C PRO A 3 27.00 -27.30 -6.55
N PRO A 4 25.85 -27.94 -6.31
CA PRO A 4 24.73 -27.91 -7.24
C PRO A 4 24.30 -26.46 -7.51
N PRO A 5 23.81 -26.16 -8.71
CA PRO A 5 23.37 -24.79 -9.02
C PRO A 5 22.21 -24.39 -8.08
N PRO A 6 22.18 -23.12 -7.60
CA PRO A 6 21.17 -22.67 -6.66
C PRO A 6 19.76 -22.82 -7.24
N ARG A 7 18.88 -23.51 -6.52
CA ARG A 7 17.50 -23.71 -6.91
C ARG A 7 16.79 -22.36 -7.00
N SER A 8 16.17 -22.07 -8.16
CA SER A 8 15.40 -20.86 -8.38
C SER A 8 13.94 -21.18 -8.66
N VAL A 9 13.04 -20.38 -8.11
CA VAL A 9 11.58 -20.55 -8.24
C VAL A 9 10.99 -19.32 -8.89
N TYR A 10 10.14 -19.49 -9.92
CA TYR A 10 9.41 -18.38 -10.52
C TYR A 10 8.24 -17.98 -9.60
N ARG A 11 8.33 -16.79 -9.01
CA ARG A 11 7.44 -16.32 -7.94
C ARG A 11 6.48 -15.22 -8.40
N HIS A 12 6.97 -14.25 -9.18
CA HIS A 12 6.21 -13.06 -9.52
C HIS A 12 5.95 -12.92 -11.03
N ARG A 13 4.68 -12.83 -11.41
CA ARG A 13 4.25 -12.63 -12.80
C ARG A 13 4.58 -11.23 -13.29
N PRO A 14 4.77 -11.00 -14.62
CA PRO A 14 5.12 -9.70 -15.18
C PRO A 14 4.14 -8.60 -14.79
N LEU A 15 2.82 -8.89 -14.84
CA LEU A 15 1.77 -7.92 -14.47
C LEU A 15 1.91 -7.46 -13.01
N THR A 16 2.15 -8.39 -12.08
CA THR A 16 2.33 -8.08 -10.66
C THR A 16 3.57 -7.22 -10.44
N ARG A 17 4.68 -7.54 -11.13
CA ARG A 17 5.94 -6.80 -11.04
C ARG A 17 5.80 -5.36 -11.58
N LEU A 18 5.20 -5.22 -12.77
CA LEU A 18 4.98 -3.91 -13.38
C LEU A 18 4.08 -3.04 -12.50
N TRP A 19 2.96 -3.60 -12.05
CA TRP A 19 2.03 -2.90 -11.17
C TRP A 19 2.70 -2.50 -9.85
N HIS A 20 3.50 -3.38 -9.25
CA HIS A 20 4.22 -3.10 -8.01
C HIS A 20 5.15 -1.88 -8.16
N TRP A 21 5.97 -1.82 -9.21
CA TRP A 21 6.92 -0.72 -9.38
C TRP A 21 6.24 0.60 -9.73
N ILE A 22 5.19 0.57 -10.55
CA ILE A 22 4.36 1.76 -10.82
C ILE A 22 3.75 2.28 -9.52
N ASN A 23 3.17 1.40 -8.71
CA ASN A 23 2.60 1.78 -7.42
C ASN A 23 3.65 2.27 -6.43
N ALA A 24 4.82 1.66 -6.36
CA ALA A 24 5.88 2.13 -5.48
C ALA A 24 6.21 3.60 -5.78
N VAL A 25 6.44 3.95 -7.04
CA VAL A 25 6.68 5.34 -7.44
C VAL A 25 5.48 6.23 -7.12
N ALA A 26 4.26 5.79 -7.49
CA ALA A 26 3.05 6.58 -7.26
C ALA A 26 2.83 6.87 -5.76
N ILE A 27 2.97 5.87 -4.89
CA ILE A 27 2.77 6.01 -3.44
C ILE A 27 3.79 7.00 -2.85
N PHE A 28 5.08 6.91 -3.20
CA PHE A 28 6.08 7.85 -2.70
C PHE A 28 5.79 9.29 -3.12
N VAL A 29 5.42 9.51 -4.38
CA VAL A 29 5.04 10.84 -4.85
C VAL A 29 3.76 11.34 -4.19
N MET A 30 2.77 10.47 -3.99
CA MET A 30 1.50 10.85 -3.33
C MET A 30 1.69 11.15 -1.84
N ILE A 31 2.54 10.41 -1.13
CA ILE A 31 2.90 10.73 0.25
C ILE A 31 3.54 12.12 0.31
N GLY A 32 4.60 12.36 -0.45
CA GLY A 32 5.30 13.66 -0.43
C GLY A 32 4.43 14.84 -0.85
N SER A 33 3.61 14.68 -1.90
CA SER A 33 2.67 15.73 -2.34
C SER A 33 1.51 15.90 -1.37
N GLY A 34 1.03 14.83 -0.75
CA GLY A 34 0.03 14.87 0.30
C GLY A 34 0.51 15.63 1.54
N LEU A 35 1.77 15.45 1.95
CA LEU A 35 2.37 16.21 3.04
C LEU A 35 2.48 17.72 2.71
N THR A 36 2.76 18.10 1.46
CA THR A 36 2.71 19.49 1.02
C THR A 36 1.29 20.07 1.13
N ILE A 37 0.28 19.30 0.72
CA ILE A 37 -1.13 19.69 0.84
C ILE A 37 -1.54 19.80 2.31
N LEU A 38 -1.10 18.87 3.16
CA LEU A 38 -1.37 18.89 4.58
C LEU A 38 -0.69 20.09 5.27
N ASN A 39 0.51 20.49 4.85
CA ASN A 39 1.19 21.70 5.33
C ASN A 39 0.36 22.98 5.11
N ALA A 40 -0.44 23.03 4.03
CA ALA A 40 -1.32 24.18 3.76
C ALA A 40 -2.59 24.16 4.63
N HIS A 41 -2.97 23.02 5.15
CA HIS A 41 -4.16 22.81 5.97
C HIS A 41 -3.88 21.77 7.08
N PRO A 42 -3.11 22.12 8.11
CA PRO A 42 -2.54 21.16 9.05
C PRO A 42 -3.53 20.66 10.11
N HIS A 43 -4.78 21.09 10.07
CA HIS A 43 -5.82 20.71 11.02
C HIS A 43 -6.85 19.80 10.38
N LEU A 44 -7.24 18.73 11.07
CA LEU A 44 -8.24 17.77 10.62
C LEU A 44 -9.45 17.79 11.54
N TYR A 45 -10.64 17.70 10.94
CA TYR A 45 -11.94 17.81 11.61
C TYR A 45 -12.84 16.65 11.20
N TRP A 46 -13.92 16.45 11.95
CA TRP A 46 -15.02 15.56 11.59
C TRP A 46 -16.27 16.37 11.21
N GLY A 47 -17.15 15.81 10.39
CA GLY A 47 -18.38 16.43 9.95
C GLY A 47 -18.27 17.10 8.58
N GLU A 48 -19.20 17.99 8.28
CA GLU A 48 -19.32 18.65 6.98
C GLU A 48 -18.28 19.77 6.82
N TYR A 49 -18.07 20.52 7.90
CA TYR A 49 -17.23 21.72 7.94
C TYR A 49 -16.14 21.57 9.01
N GLY A 50 -15.07 22.29 8.81
CA GLY A 50 -14.00 22.49 9.78
C GLY A 50 -13.29 23.79 9.45
N ALA A 51 -13.34 24.76 10.34
CA ALA A 51 -12.79 26.09 10.20
C ALA A 51 -11.87 26.44 11.37
N ASN A 52 -11.18 27.57 11.29
CA ASN A 52 -10.18 28.00 12.27
C ASN A 52 -10.71 28.18 13.70
N PHE A 53 -12.02 28.28 13.88
CA PHE A 53 -12.67 28.41 15.20
C PHE A 53 -13.16 27.06 15.76
N ASP A 54 -13.13 25.98 14.97
CA ASP A 54 -13.49 24.65 15.40
C ASP A 54 -12.31 23.95 16.06
N THR A 55 -12.58 23.05 17.02
CA THR A 55 -11.53 22.24 17.63
C THR A 55 -11.15 21.08 16.71
N PRO A 56 -9.94 21.05 16.15
CA PRO A 56 -9.50 19.93 15.34
C PRO A 56 -9.28 18.69 16.22
N TRP A 57 -9.58 17.50 15.70
CA TRP A 57 -9.26 16.26 16.42
C TRP A 57 -7.76 15.94 16.38
N ILE A 58 -7.04 16.46 15.36
CA ILE A 58 -5.57 16.39 15.27
C ILE A 58 -5.03 17.60 14.51
N SER A 59 -3.86 18.05 14.93
CA SER A 59 -3.11 19.15 14.31
C SER A 59 -1.66 18.72 14.09
N PHE A 60 -1.07 19.18 13.00
CA PHE A 60 0.30 18.84 12.64
C PHE A 60 1.18 20.08 12.64
N SER A 61 2.43 19.88 13.06
CA SER A 61 3.50 20.82 12.75
C SER A 61 3.85 20.72 11.26
N ARG A 62 4.47 21.76 10.72
CA ARG A 62 4.87 21.81 9.32
C ARG A 62 5.93 20.74 9.02
N PHE A 63 5.65 19.90 8.04
CA PHE A 63 6.61 18.91 7.54
C PHE A 63 7.74 19.59 6.77
N PRO A 64 9.01 19.18 6.97
CA PRO A 64 10.15 19.78 6.32
C PRO A 64 10.17 19.48 4.80
N GLY A 65 10.83 20.37 4.03
CA GLY A 65 10.87 20.27 2.57
C GLY A 65 11.43 18.96 2.01
N TRP A 66 12.34 18.33 2.72
CA TRP A 66 12.92 17.05 2.29
C TRP A 66 11.96 15.86 2.34
N LEU A 67 10.84 15.97 3.08
CA LEU A 67 9.74 14.99 3.10
C LEU A 67 8.65 15.31 2.08
N THR A 68 8.64 16.50 1.50
CA THR A 68 7.53 17.01 0.69
C THR A 68 7.86 17.05 -0.79
N ILE A 69 6.84 16.91 -1.64
CA ILE A 69 6.94 17.07 -3.10
C ILE A 69 5.93 18.13 -3.56
N PRO A 70 6.38 19.22 -4.18
CA PRO A 70 7.78 19.67 -4.29
C PRO A 70 8.31 20.13 -2.93
N SER A 71 9.63 20.12 -2.76
CA SER A 71 10.30 20.58 -1.55
C SER A 71 10.15 22.08 -1.29
N THR A 72 9.71 22.83 -2.28
CA THR A 72 9.50 24.28 -2.28
C THR A 72 8.15 24.72 -1.66
N TYR A 73 7.38 23.81 -1.10
CA TYR A 73 6.02 24.06 -0.53
C TYR A 73 5.01 24.67 -1.52
N ASN A 74 5.20 24.50 -2.82
CA ASN A 74 4.27 24.98 -3.84
C ASN A 74 3.01 24.09 -3.86
N LEU A 75 1.93 24.60 -3.23
CA LEU A 75 0.66 23.90 -3.12
C LEU A 75 0.01 23.59 -4.48
N ALA A 76 0.09 24.53 -5.44
CA ALA A 76 -0.49 24.32 -6.76
C ALA A 76 0.19 23.19 -7.51
N LEU A 77 1.52 23.13 -7.45
CA LEU A 77 2.31 22.06 -8.05
C LEU A 77 2.09 20.72 -7.31
N ALA A 78 2.06 20.74 -5.98
CA ALA A 78 1.78 19.55 -5.18
C ALA A 78 0.42 18.93 -5.54
N ARG A 79 -0.63 19.75 -5.70
CA ARG A 79 -1.95 19.29 -6.14
C ARG A 79 -1.92 18.65 -7.52
N ARG A 80 -1.18 19.22 -8.49
CA ARG A 80 -1.03 18.64 -9.83
C ARG A 80 -0.37 17.27 -9.77
N TRP A 81 0.73 17.13 -9.03
CA TRP A 81 1.41 15.85 -8.82
C TRP A 81 0.49 14.84 -8.14
N HIS A 82 -0.17 15.25 -7.06
CA HIS A 82 -1.06 14.39 -6.29
C HIS A 82 -2.22 13.86 -7.16
N LEU A 83 -2.91 14.72 -7.91
CA LEU A 83 -4.01 14.34 -8.79
C LEU A 83 -3.54 13.46 -9.95
N PHE A 84 -2.39 13.76 -10.56
CA PHE A 84 -1.84 12.93 -11.63
C PHE A 84 -1.54 11.52 -11.14
N PHE A 85 -0.82 11.38 -10.02
CA PHE A 85 -0.48 10.07 -9.47
C PHE A 85 -1.69 9.37 -8.84
N ALA A 86 -2.73 10.09 -8.40
CA ALA A 86 -4.00 9.49 -8.00
C ALA A 86 -4.68 8.77 -9.16
N LEU A 87 -4.63 9.34 -10.38
CA LEU A 87 -5.12 8.65 -11.59
C LEU A 87 -4.25 7.42 -11.91
N VAL A 88 -2.92 7.54 -11.81
CA VAL A 88 -2.01 6.39 -12.01
C VAL A 88 -2.32 5.27 -11.01
N LEU A 89 -2.50 5.60 -9.74
CA LEU A 89 -2.87 4.64 -8.69
C LEU A 89 -4.23 4.00 -8.94
N GLY A 90 -5.26 4.81 -9.24
CA GLY A 90 -6.63 4.34 -9.44
C GLY A 90 -6.78 3.45 -10.68
N PHE A 91 -6.29 3.91 -11.83
CA PHE A 91 -6.31 3.11 -13.05
C PHE A 91 -5.36 1.91 -12.97
N GLY A 92 -4.20 2.06 -12.33
CA GLY A 92 -3.27 0.97 -12.08
C GLY A 92 -3.89 -0.14 -11.24
N LEU A 93 -4.59 0.21 -10.16
CA LEU A 93 -5.33 -0.75 -9.33
C LEU A 93 -6.44 -1.44 -10.13
N LEU A 94 -7.24 -0.67 -10.89
CA LEU A 94 -8.31 -1.23 -11.71
C LEU A 94 -7.77 -2.24 -12.72
N LEU A 95 -6.73 -1.88 -13.48
CA LEU A 95 -6.11 -2.77 -14.47
C LEU A 95 -5.49 -4.00 -13.82
N PHE A 96 -4.85 -3.85 -12.66
CA PHE A 96 -4.31 -4.97 -11.90
C PHE A 96 -5.43 -5.91 -11.43
N LEU A 97 -6.53 -5.40 -10.90
CA LEU A 97 -7.66 -6.22 -10.45
C LEU A 97 -8.31 -6.95 -11.63
N LEU A 98 -8.56 -6.27 -12.76
CA LEU A 98 -9.10 -6.90 -13.97
C LEU A 98 -8.16 -8.00 -14.51
N GLY A 99 -6.87 -7.72 -14.62
CA GLY A 99 -5.88 -8.71 -15.01
C GLY A 99 -5.76 -9.87 -14.04
N SER A 100 -5.93 -9.61 -12.74
CA SER A 100 -5.92 -10.64 -11.68
C SER A 100 -7.16 -11.52 -11.71
N LEU A 101 -8.31 -11.00 -12.13
CA LEU A 101 -9.50 -11.81 -12.37
C LEU A 101 -9.30 -12.76 -13.56
N VAL A 102 -8.77 -12.25 -14.69
CA VAL A 102 -8.53 -13.04 -15.90
C VAL A 102 -7.53 -14.18 -15.63
N ASN A 103 -6.43 -13.88 -14.93
CA ASN A 103 -5.39 -14.87 -14.66
C ASN A 103 -5.58 -15.66 -13.34
N ARG A 104 -6.71 -15.44 -12.65
CA ARG A 104 -7.11 -16.07 -11.38
C ARG A 104 -6.06 -15.87 -10.24
N HIS A 105 -5.25 -14.80 -10.30
CA HIS A 105 -4.21 -14.55 -9.31
C HIS A 105 -4.79 -14.42 -7.89
N ILE A 106 -5.84 -13.60 -7.73
CA ILE A 106 -6.51 -13.41 -6.44
C ILE A 106 -7.06 -14.73 -5.90
N ALA A 107 -7.80 -15.47 -6.74
CA ALA A 107 -8.44 -16.70 -6.32
C ALA A 107 -7.43 -17.82 -5.96
N ARG A 108 -6.26 -17.84 -6.62
CA ARG A 108 -5.25 -18.87 -6.39
C ARG A 108 -4.27 -18.51 -5.28
N ASP A 109 -3.78 -17.26 -5.27
CA ASP A 109 -2.61 -16.88 -4.48
C ASP A 109 -2.98 -16.06 -3.24
N LEU A 110 -4.15 -15.36 -3.24
CA LEU A 110 -4.60 -14.49 -2.14
C LEU A 110 -5.82 -15.03 -1.38
N THR A 111 -6.39 -16.17 -1.77
CA THR A 111 -7.51 -16.75 -1.04
C THR A 111 -7.04 -17.22 0.33
N ILE A 112 -7.69 -16.68 1.38
CA ILE A 112 -7.45 -17.06 2.76
C ILE A 112 -8.34 -18.27 3.08
N ARG A 113 -7.74 -19.38 3.45
CA ARG A 113 -8.46 -20.58 3.87
C ARG A 113 -8.89 -20.44 5.33
N ARG A 114 -10.07 -20.99 5.70
CA ARG A 114 -10.59 -20.90 7.09
C ARG A 114 -9.58 -21.38 8.15
N GLY A 115 -8.76 -22.38 7.85
CA GLY A 115 -7.73 -22.87 8.75
C GLY A 115 -6.58 -21.88 8.99
N GLU A 116 -6.28 -21.00 8.02
CA GLU A 116 -5.22 -20.00 8.12
C GLU A 116 -5.59 -18.86 9.10
N LEU A 117 -6.89 -18.62 9.33
CA LEU A 117 -7.38 -17.65 10.31
C LEU A 117 -7.53 -18.23 11.73
N ALA A 118 -7.24 -19.53 11.93
CA ALA A 118 -7.27 -20.11 13.27
C ALA A 118 -6.23 -19.41 14.18
N PRO A 119 -6.60 -19.02 15.42
CA PRO A 119 -5.67 -18.30 16.32
C PRO A 119 -4.34 -19.02 16.53
N ARG A 120 -4.37 -20.34 16.55
CA ARG A 120 -3.16 -21.17 16.68
C ARG A 120 -2.24 -21.05 15.47
N HIS A 121 -2.80 -20.99 14.27
CA HIS A 121 -2.03 -20.83 13.03
C HIS A 121 -1.44 -19.42 12.92
N LEU A 122 -2.25 -18.39 13.16
CA LEU A 122 -1.78 -17.00 13.20
C LEU A 122 -0.68 -16.79 14.26
N TRP A 123 -0.80 -17.42 15.42
CA TRP A 123 0.24 -17.37 16.45
C TRP A 123 1.53 -18.06 16.02
N ALA A 124 1.44 -19.19 15.32
CA ALA A 124 2.61 -19.89 14.77
C ALA A 124 3.31 -19.03 13.71
N ASP A 125 2.56 -18.42 12.77
CA ASP A 125 3.09 -17.50 11.77
C ASP A 125 3.73 -16.27 12.42
N PHE A 126 3.11 -15.69 13.46
CA PHE A 126 3.68 -14.57 14.20
C PHE A 126 5.03 -14.93 14.85
N ARG A 127 5.10 -16.10 15.50
CA ARG A 127 6.36 -16.60 16.07
C ARG A 127 7.45 -16.83 15.01
N ALA A 128 7.06 -17.35 13.84
CA ALA A 128 7.99 -17.54 12.72
C ALA A 128 8.58 -16.19 12.26
N HIS A 129 7.75 -15.14 12.16
CA HIS A 129 8.21 -13.79 11.82
C HIS A 129 9.16 -13.21 12.86
N LEU A 130 8.87 -13.40 14.18
CA LEU A 130 9.79 -13.00 15.26
C LEU A 130 11.11 -13.76 15.23
N ALA A 131 11.11 -15.00 14.70
CA ALA A 131 12.31 -15.81 14.50
C ALA A 131 12.99 -15.56 13.14
N PHE A 132 12.60 -14.49 12.40
CA PHE A 132 13.12 -14.14 11.07
C PHE A 132 12.93 -15.23 10.02
N ARG A 133 11.91 -16.10 10.17
CA ARG A 133 11.53 -17.12 9.21
C ARG A 133 10.37 -16.60 8.38
N PHE A 134 10.67 -16.01 7.22
CA PHE A 134 9.68 -15.31 6.37
C PHE A 134 9.11 -16.20 5.25
N HIS A 135 9.73 -17.34 4.97
CA HIS A 135 9.35 -18.24 3.91
C HIS A 135 9.20 -19.66 4.45
N ASP A 136 8.27 -20.42 3.84
CA ASP A 136 8.14 -21.85 4.09
C ASP A 136 9.06 -22.60 3.11
N PRO A 137 10.06 -23.39 3.61
CA PRO A 137 10.95 -24.17 2.73
C PRO A 137 10.22 -25.19 1.87
N GLU A 138 9.10 -25.73 2.37
CA GLU A 138 8.29 -26.73 1.64
C GLU A 138 7.40 -26.08 0.58
N ALA A 139 6.97 -24.83 0.81
CA ALA A 139 6.09 -24.08 -0.08
C ALA A 139 6.64 -22.67 -0.42
N PRO A 140 7.83 -22.54 -1.05
CA PRO A 140 8.52 -21.27 -1.26
C PRO A 140 7.79 -20.29 -2.19
N ARG A 141 6.69 -20.73 -2.82
CA ARG A 141 5.82 -19.89 -3.66
C ARG A 141 4.65 -19.29 -2.92
N ASP A 142 4.26 -19.88 -1.79
CA ASP A 142 3.05 -19.52 -1.11
C ASP A 142 3.29 -18.32 -0.20
N TYR A 143 2.29 -17.45 -0.12
CA TYR A 143 2.27 -16.37 0.85
C TYR A 143 1.81 -16.91 2.20
N ASN A 144 2.45 -16.48 3.28
CA ASN A 144 1.98 -16.78 4.62
C ASN A 144 0.68 -16.02 4.95
N SER A 145 -0.01 -16.41 6.02
CA SER A 145 -1.32 -15.86 6.37
C SER A 145 -1.30 -14.37 6.63
N PHE A 146 -0.26 -13.82 7.25
CA PHE A 146 -0.12 -12.38 7.47
C PHE A 146 0.11 -11.61 6.17
N GLN A 147 0.90 -12.15 5.24
CA GLN A 147 1.10 -11.54 3.92
C GLN A 147 -0.21 -11.51 3.14
N LYS A 148 -0.96 -12.63 3.09
CA LYS A 148 -2.27 -12.69 2.42
C LYS A 148 -3.24 -11.68 3.03
N LEU A 149 -3.37 -11.65 4.37
CA LEU A 149 -4.26 -10.74 5.07
C LEU A 149 -3.91 -9.28 4.78
N SER A 150 -2.62 -8.94 4.85
CA SER A 150 -2.14 -7.59 4.57
C SER A 150 -2.42 -7.18 3.12
N TYR A 151 -2.17 -8.05 2.15
CA TYR A 151 -2.44 -7.77 0.73
C TYR A 151 -3.94 -7.61 0.45
N VAL A 152 -4.78 -8.46 1.03
CA VAL A 152 -6.25 -8.34 0.91
C VAL A 152 -6.74 -7.05 1.54
N ALA A 153 -6.28 -6.71 2.75
CA ALA A 153 -6.63 -5.47 3.43
C ALA A 153 -6.21 -4.24 2.61
N MET A 154 -5.00 -4.24 2.03
CA MET A 154 -4.54 -3.15 1.19
C MET A 154 -5.31 -3.05 -0.13
N LEU A 155 -5.46 -4.16 -0.87
CA LEU A 155 -6.08 -4.17 -2.20
C LEU A 155 -7.58 -3.88 -2.18
N PHE A 156 -8.30 -4.39 -1.18
CA PHE A 156 -9.76 -4.32 -1.11
C PHE A 156 -10.30 -3.39 -0.02
N GLY A 157 -9.46 -2.92 0.88
CA GLY A 157 -9.81 -1.99 1.94
C GLY A 157 -9.16 -0.62 1.76
N VAL A 158 -7.88 -0.52 2.08
CA VAL A 158 -7.19 0.77 2.23
C VAL A 158 -7.03 1.52 0.89
N LEU A 159 -6.60 0.85 -0.19
CA LEU A 159 -6.45 1.49 -1.49
C LEU A 159 -7.77 1.97 -2.08
N PRO A 160 -8.87 1.17 -2.11
CA PRO A 160 -10.18 1.69 -2.51
C PRO A 160 -10.66 2.85 -1.63
N LEU A 161 -10.46 2.78 -0.32
CA LEU A 161 -10.88 3.83 0.62
C LEU A 161 -10.15 5.15 0.35
N VAL A 162 -8.82 5.13 0.18
CA VAL A 162 -8.05 6.35 -0.11
C VAL A 162 -8.40 6.93 -1.48
N ILE A 163 -8.71 6.08 -2.47
CA ILE A 163 -9.16 6.53 -3.80
C ILE A 163 -10.54 7.18 -3.71
N LEU A 164 -11.52 6.52 -3.09
CA LEU A 164 -12.89 7.02 -2.98
C LEU A 164 -12.94 8.33 -2.20
N THR A 165 -12.27 8.41 -1.05
CA THR A 165 -12.18 9.67 -0.29
C THR A 165 -11.42 10.75 -1.07
N GLY A 166 -10.38 10.41 -1.83
CA GLY A 166 -9.67 11.34 -2.72
C GLY A 166 -10.56 11.91 -3.82
N ILE A 167 -11.45 11.11 -4.39
CA ILE A 167 -12.46 11.53 -5.37
C ILE A 167 -13.36 12.62 -4.77
N THR A 168 -13.86 12.42 -3.55
CA THR A 168 -14.74 13.41 -2.88
C THR A 168 -14.03 14.74 -2.62
N LEU A 169 -12.72 14.71 -2.40
CA LEU A 169 -11.92 15.92 -2.15
C LEU A 169 -11.56 16.69 -3.43
N SER A 170 -11.71 16.07 -4.60
CA SER A 170 -11.53 16.72 -5.91
C SER A 170 -12.77 17.54 -6.27
N PRO A 171 -12.68 18.86 -6.48
CA PRO A 171 -13.86 19.69 -6.76
C PRO A 171 -14.65 19.23 -7.98
N GLY A 172 -13.98 18.86 -9.08
CA GLY A 172 -14.64 18.41 -10.29
C GLY A 172 -15.36 17.08 -10.12
N MET A 173 -14.73 16.13 -9.41
CA MET A 173 -15.33 14.82 -9.15
C MET A 173 -16.47 14.89 -8.13
N ASN A 174 -16.34 15.75 -7.12
CA ASN A 174 -17.42 15.99 -6.16
C ASN A 174 -18.65 16.62 -6.83
N ALA A 175 -18.47 17.49 -7.84
CA ALA A 175 -19.58 18.03 -8.60
C ALA A 175 -20.31 16.96 -9.43
N ALA A 176 -19.59 15.94 -9.92
CA ALA A 176 -20.17 14.82 -10.66
C ALA A 176 -20.87 13.78 -9.76
N TRP A 177 -20.36 13.54 -8.55
CA TRP A 177 -20.86 12.54 -7.61
C TRP A 177 -21.01 13.11 -6.19
N PRO A 178 -21.91 14.09 -5.95
CA PRO A 178 -22.06 14.75 -4.64
C PRO A 178 -22.45 13.77 -3.52
N TRP A 179 -23.27 12.76 -3.82
CA TRP A 179 -23.70 11.74 -2.86
C TRP A 179 -22.55 10.97 -2.22
N LEU A 180 -21.40 10.89 -2.90
CA LEU A 180 -20.24 10.18 -2.37
C LEU A 180 -19.63 10.92 -1.16
N LEU A 181 -19.75 12.26 -1.13
CA LEU A 181 -19.34 13.07 0.01
C LEU A 181 -20.23 12.80 1.24
N ASP A 182 -21.55 12.65 1.02
CA ASP A 182 -22.50 12.34 2.08
C ASP A 182 -22.22 10.99 2.72
N LEU A 183 -21.78 9.99 1.91
CA LEU A 183 -21.38 8.67 2.40
C LEU A 183 -20.26 8.74 3.44
N PHE A 184 -19.35 9.71 3.32
CA PHE A 184 -18.24 9.89 4.27
C PHE A 184 -18.56 10.88 5.39
N GLY A 185 -19.81 11.39 5.49
CA GLY A 185 -20.21 12.33 6.53
C GLY A 185 -19.66 13.73 6.35
N GLY A 186 -19.53 14.18 5.10
CA GLY A 186 -19.10 15.52 4.74
C GLY A 186 -17.61 15.65 4.41
N ARG A 187 -17.22 16.86 3.99
CA ARG A 187 -15.88 17.13 3.44
C ARG A 187 -14.77 17.02 4.48
N ALA A 188 -15.01 17.47 5.71
CA ALA A 188 -14.03 17.39 6.77
C ALA A 188 -13.79 15.93 7.20
N SER A 189 -14.87 15.14 7.33
CA SER A 189 -14.78 13.70 7.59
C SER A 189 -14.06 12.95 6.45
N ALA A 190 -14.43 13.20 5.19
CA ALA A 190 -13.77 12.58 4.04
C ALA A 190 -12.26 12.85 4.03
N ARG A 191 -11.84 14.06 4.39
CA ARG A 191 -10.43 14.45 4.50
C ARG A 191 -9.72 13.73 5.64
N SER A 192 -10.35 13.59 6.79
CA SER A 192 -9.81 12.87 7.95
C SER A 192 -9.68 11.38 7.65
N ILE A 193 -10.68 10.77 6.99
CA ILE A 193 -10.63 9.36 6.55
C ILE A 193 -9.53 9.17 5.49
N HIS A 194 -9.41 10.08 4.54
CA HIS A 194 -8.34 10.06 3.52
C HIS A 194 -6.95 10.09 4.17
N PHE A 195 -6.75 10.96 5.15
CA PHE A 195 -5.52 11.02 5.91
C PHE A 195 -5.23 9.72 6.67
N LEU A 196 -6.23 9.15 7.35
CA LEU A 196 -6.06 7.88 8.08
C LEU A 196 -5.74 6.72 7.14
N ALA A 197 -6.40 6.65 5.98
CA ALA A 197 -6.08 5.65 4.96
C ALA A 197 -4.66 5.86 4.40
N ALA A 198 -4.25 7.11 4.13
CA ALA A 198 -2.88 7.42 3.71
C ALA A 198 -1.86 7.08 4.81
N ALA A 199 -2.15 7.35 6.07
CA ALA A 199 -1.30 6.94 7.20
C ALA A 199 -1.16 5.41 7.29
N ALA A 200 -2.24 4.65 7.06
CA ALA A 200 -2.18 3.19 6.99
C ALA A 200 -1.28 2.70 5.85
N ILE A 201 -1.30 3.37 4.68
CA ILE A 201 -0.39 3.08 3.56
C ILE A 201 1.08 3.36 3.97
N VAL A 202 1.35 4.46 4.66
CA VAL A 202 2.70 4.78 5.16
C VAL A 202 3.19 3.71 6.13
N VAL A 203 2.37 3.33 7.11
CA VAL A 203 2.70 2.28 8.09
C VAL A 203 2.97 0.95 7.38
N PHE A 204 2.09 0.55 6.46
CA PHE A 204 2.28 -0.65 5.66
C PHE A 204 3.60 -0.59 4.87
N THR A 205 3.89 0.54 4.22
CA THR A 205 5.12 0.72 3.42
C THR A 205 6.38 0.60 4.29
N VAL A 206 6.37 1.20 5.48
CA VAL A 206 7.51 1.10 6.43
C VAL A 206 7.70 -0.35 6.87
N ILE A 207 6.64 -1.02 7.32
CA ILE A 207 6.70 -2.44 7.73
C ILE A 207 7.19 -3.30 6.56
N HIS A 208 6.64 -3.11 5.36
CA HIS A 208 7.02 -3.84 4.16
C HIS A 208 8.52 -3.68 3.85
N LEU A 209 9.05 -2.45 3.86
CA LEU A 209 10.47 -2.20 3.61
C LEU A 209 11.37 -2.83 4.67
N VAL A 210 10.98 -2.76 5.95
CA VAL A 210 11.70 -3.43 7.03
C VAL A 210 11.74 -4.94 6.80
N LEU A 211 10.60 -5.55 6.47
CA LEU A 211 10.54 -7.00 6.19
C LEU A 211 11.37 -7.39 4.97
N VAL A 212 11.38 -6.59 3.90
CA VAL A 212 12.24 -6.82 2.72
C VAL A 212 13.72 -6.78 3.10
N ILE A 213 14.13 -5.84 3.96
CA ILE A 213 15.52 -5.75 4.45
C ILE A 213 15.88 -6.98 5.26
N LEU A 214 15.01 -7.41 6.17
CA LEU A 214 15.24 -8.58 7.04
C LEU A 214 15.21 -9.91 6.28
N ALA A 215 14.39 -10.02 5.23
CA ALA A 215 14.26 -11.24 4.41
C ALA A 215 15.39 -11.41 3.36
N GLY A 216 16.28 -10.43 3.23
CA GLY A 216 17.37 -10.45 2.24
C GLY A 216 17.06 -9.61 1.00
N PRO A 217 17.35 -8.29 1.07
CA PRO A 217 16.87 -7.29 0.10
C PRO A 217 17.32 -7.57 -1.33
N ILE A 218 18.52 -8.12 -1.54
CA ILE A 218 19.05 -8.41 -2.88
C ILE A 218 18.19 -9.46 -3.59
N ASN A 219 17.81 -10.53 -2.88
CA ASN A 219 17.01 -11.60 -3.45
C ASN A 219 15.55 -11.18 -3.66
N GLU A 220 14.97 -10.43 -2.71
CA GLU A 220 13.60 -9.92 -2.80
C GLU A 220 13.46 -8.90 -3.94
N VAL A 221 14.33 -7.90 -4.03
CA VAL A 221 14.32 -6.92 -5.14
C VAL A 221 14.58 -7.61 -6.48
N ARG A 222 15.54 -8.55 -6.54
CA ARG A 222 15.80 -9.33 -7.74
C ARG A 222 14.54 -10.10 -8.18
N SER A 223 13.82 -10.73 -7.26
CA SER A 223 12.61 -11.48 -7.58
C SER A 223 11.52 -10.57 -8.15
N MET A 224 11.40 -9.35 -7.63
CA MET A 224 10.48 -8.33 -8.16
C MET A 224 10.92 -7.70 -9.48
N LEU A 225 12.19 -7.80 -9.86
CA LEU A 225 12.68 -7.35 -11.17
C LEU A 225 12.60 -8.47 -12.22
N THR A 226 13.00 -9.69 -11.87
CA THR A 226 13.16 -10.79 -12.82
C THR A 226 12.01 -11.79 -12.83
N GLY A 227 11.27 -11.89 -11.72
CA GLY A 227 10.27 -12.92 -11.45
C GLY A 227 10.85 -14.15 -10.73
N TRP A 228 12.17 -14.27 -10.66
CA TRP A 228 12.86 -15.45 -10.13
C TRP A 228 13.46 -15.19 -8.75
N TRP A 229 13.05 -16.02 -7.79
CA TRP A 229 13.54 -16.01 -6.41
C TRP A 229 14.51 -17.18 -6.21
N ARG A 230 15.66 -16.94 -5.54
CA ARG A 230 16.63 -17.98 -5.21
C ARG A 230 16.29 -18.56 -3.83
N VAL A 231 16.15 -19.88 -3.76
CA VAL A 231 15.97 -20.57 -2.48
C VAL A 231 17.31 -20.51 -1.72
N PRO A 232 17.34 -20.01 -0.46
CA PRO A 232 18.55 -20.01 0.35
C PRO A 232 19.13 -21.42 0.55
N GLU A 233 20.44 -21.54 0.63
CA GLU A 233 21.12 -22.85 0.78
C GLU A 233 20.76 -23.55 2.09
N GLU A 234 20.47 -22.79 3.14
CA GLU A 234 20.04 -23.31 4.44
C GLU A 234 18.68 -23.99 4.38
N GLU A 235 17.83 -23.62 3.45
CA GLU A 235 16.50 -24.20 3.22
C GLU A 235 16.53 -25.37 2.22
N GLN A 236 17.71 -25.69 1.65
CA GLN A 236 17.87 -26.80 0.70
C GLN A 236 18.37 -28.08 1.38
N ARG A 237 18.72 -28.03 2.64
CA ARG A 237 19.18 -29.15 3.47
C ARG A 237 18.03 -29.72 4.29
#